data_a4de535e5d0a9f8dfd93543b4da7ca1e
#
_entry.id   a4de535e5d0a9f8dfd93543b4da7ca1e
#
_cell.length_a   1.000
_cell.length_b   1.000
_cell.length_c   1.000
_cell.angle_alpha   90.00
_cell.angle_beta   90.00
_cell.angle_gamma   90.00
#
_symmetry.space_group_name_H-M   'P 1'
#
loop_
_entity.id
_entity.type
_entity.pdbx_description
1 polymer ?
#
loop_
_entity_poly.entity_id
_entity_poly.type
_entity_poly.pdbx_seq_one_letter_code
_entity_poly.pdbx_strand_id
1 'polypeptide(L)'
;MAAALIDLNGCINPALQKKQAEKALEEKYGESFQITNYNGVAFGDDYYTVNAYAEAHPEIPFLAAVDLKSGVVSDPYVTKRLCGRISDKVIGNIAAIKDDIYVFTEAVLDSTLLTDPDISFEDYMQEMPETKFYIHIFINHQTSTKKELANELLKVANGFYKLNGSLCLYTGTEEQINNVREYAESNNELYHEFQTMTDDLYIGTYKIVNGKVLLTEYELTEMAGDRL
;
A
#
# COMPACT_ATOMS: atom_id res chain seq x y z
N MET A 1 -3.81 30.25 -13.29
CA MET A 1 -3.58 29.84 -14.70
C MET A 1 -2.21 29.19 -14.77
N ALA A 2 -2.16 27.86 -14.67
CA ALA A 2 -0.95 27.09 -14.93
C ALA A 2 -0.87 26.87 -16.45
N ALA A 3 -0.11 27.70 -17.14
CA ALA A 3 0.22 27.45 -18.53
C ALA A 3 1.28 26.36 -18.56
N ALA A 4 1.04 25.26 -19.28
CA ALA A 4 2.11 24.32 -19.63
C ALA A 4 3.24 25.13 -20.27
N LEU A 5 4.36 25.27 -19.55
CA LEU A 5 5.52 26.00 -20.04
C LEU A 5 6.24 25.10 -21.06
N ILE A 6 5.76 25.15 -22.30
CA ILE A 6 6.45 24.62 -23.46
C ILE A 6 7.65 25.55 -23.67
N ASP A 7 8.85 25.01 -23.76
CA ASP A 7 10.02 25.83 -24.09
C ASP A 7 9.88 26.38 -25.52
N LEU A 8 10.74 27.35 -25.88
CA LEU A 8 10.69 28.02 -27.18
C LEU A 8 10.85 27.07 -28.39
N ASN A 9 11.16 25.80 -28.17
CA ASN A 9 11.30 24.75 -29.17
C ASN A 9 10.11 23.77 -29.21
N GLY A 10 9.05 23.99 -28.40
CA GLY A 10 7.88 23.12 -28.36
C GLY A 10 8.11 21.79 -27.61
N CYS A 11 9.22 21.63 -26.88
CA CYS A 11 9.52 20.46 -26.09
C CYS A 11 9.08 20.63 -24.64
N ILE A 12 8.50 19.56 -24.08
CA ILE A 12 8.21 19.49 -22.65
C ILE A 12 9.53 19.43 -21.88
N ASN A 13 9.73 20.35 -20.92
CA ASN A 13 10.94 20.39 -20.09
C ASN A 13 10.73 19.55 -18.82
N PRO A 14 11.36 18.34 -18.70
CA PRO A 14 11.17 17.46 -17.56
C PRO A 14 11.54 18.09 -16.20
N ALA A 15 12.57 18.94 -16.16
CA ALA A 15 13.00 19.60 -14.93
C ALA A 15 11.95 20.58 -14.41
N LEU A 16 11.26 21.27 -15.33
CA LEU A 16 10.19 22.19 -14.98
C LEU A 16 8.94 21.44 -14.52
N GLN A 17 8.61 20.32 -15.19
CA GLN A 17 7.47 19.47 -14.81
C GLN A 17 7.68 18.83 -13.43
N LYS A 18 8.89 18.38 -13.09
CA LYS A 18 9.23 17.90 -11.75
C LYS A 18 8.98 18.96 -10.68
N LYS A 19 9.46 20.18 -10.88
CA LYS A 19 9.21 21.29 -9.94
C LYS A 19 7.74 21.66 -9.81
N GLN A 20 6.99 21.54 -10.88
CA GLN A 20 5.56 21.81 -10.89
C GLN A 20 4.78 20.73 -10.08
N ALA A 21 5.15 19.46 -10.27
CA ALA A 21 4.60 18.35 -9.51
C ALA A 21 4.93 18.46 -8.00
N GLU A 22 6.20 18.75 -7.67
CA GLU A 22 6.66 18.99 -6.30
C GLU A 22 5.82 20.07 -5.62
N LYS A 23 5.74 21.23 -6.24
CA LYS A 23 4.95 22.35 -5.73
C LYS A 23 3.47 22.02 -5.56
N ALA A 24 2.87 21.30 -6.52
CA ALA A 24 1.46 20.92 -6.45
C ALA A 24 1.18 19.94 -5.31
N LEU A 25 2.09 18.98 -5.04
CA LEU A 25 2.02 18.09 -3.91
C LEU A 25 2.20 18.83 -2.57
N GLU A 26 3.18 19.75 -2.50
CA GLU A 26 3.40 20.59 -1.31
C GLU A 26 2.17 21.47 -1.00
N GLU A 27 1.58 22.09 -2.03
CA GLU A 27 0.34 22.87 -1.88
C GLU A 27 -0.85 22.03 -1.43
N LYS A 28 -0.93 20.76 -1.88
CA LYS A 28 -2.02 19.83 -1.55
C LYS A 28 -1.94 19.33 -0.12
N TYR A 29 -0.74 19.02 0.37
CA TYR A 29 -0.53 18.30 1.64
C TYR A 29 0.13 19.14 2.74
N GLY A 30 0.77 20.27 2.40
CA GLY A 30 1.45 21.12 3.36
C GLY A 30 2.77 20.55 3.90
N GLU A 31 3.35 19.57 3.22
CA GLU A 31 4.63 18.93 3.56
C GLU A 31 5.55 18.88 2.33
N SER A 32 6.86 18.65 2.54
CA SER A 32 7.86 18.64 1.46
C SER A 32 7.90 17.28 0.76
N PHE A 33 8.06 17.33 -0.58
CA PHE A 33 8.14 16.15 -1.43
C PHE A 33 9.41 16.14 -2.27
N GLN A 34 9.86 14.94 -2.62
CA GLN A 34 10.93 14.70 -3.60
C GLN A 34 10.36 14.02 -4.84
N ILE A 35 10.68 14.55 -6.02
CA ILE A 35 10.33 13.93 -7.30
C ILE A 35 11.54 13.17 -7.83
N THR A 36 11.48 11.86 -7.79
CA THR A 36 12.59 10.98 -8.21
C THR A 36 12.65 10.81 -9.71
N ASN A 37 11.50 10.63 -10.35
CA ASN A 37 11.42 10.38 -11.78
C ASN A 37 10.29 11.18 -12.46
N TYR A 38 10.49 11.48 -13.74
CA TYR A 38 9.47 11.99 -14.65
C TYR A 38 9.24 10.92 -15.74
N ASN A 39 8.04 10.40 -15.82
CA ASN A 39 7.72 9.28 -16.71
C ASN A 39 7.15 9.75 -18.06
N GLY A 40 6.96 11.07 -18.20
CA GLY A 40 6.45 11.64 -19.44
C GLY A 40 4.94 11.69 -19.55
N VAL A 41 4.48 12.05 -20.75
CA VAL A 41 3.07 12.06 -21.15
C VAL A 41 2.85 10.87 -22.07
N ALA A 42 1.91 9.98 -21.76
CA ALA A 42 1.55 8.91 -22.68
C ALA A 42 0.79 9.47 -23.90
N PHE A 43 0.87 8.78 -25.03
CA PHE A 43 0.24 9.26 -26.26
C PHE A 43 -1.29 9.36 -26.10
N GLY A 44 -1.79 10.57 -26.23
CA GLY A 44 -3.22 10.86 -26.14
C GLY A 44 -3.69 11.28 -24.74
N ASP A 45 -2.80 11.32 -23.74
CA ASP A 45 -3.12 11.77 -22.38
C ASP A 45 -2.99 13.28 -22.22
N ASP A 46 -3.82 13.85 -21.35
CA ASP A 46 -3.79 15.26 -20.93
C ASP A 46 -3.01 15.44 -19.60
N TYR A 47 -2.26 14.44 -19.15
CA TYR A 47 -1.47 14.45 -17.92
C TYR A 47 -0.09 13.81 -18.13
N TYR A 48 0.84 14.16 -17.25
CA TYR A 48 2.12 13.46 -17.10
C TYR A 48 2.20 12.79 -15.72
N THR A 49 3.07 11.80 -15.59
CA THR A 49 3.28 11.12 -14.32
C THR A 49 4.69 11.31 -13.78
N VAL A 50 4.78 11.30 -12.46
CA VAL A 50 6.03 11.38 -11.70
C VAL A 50 6.04 10.39 -10.56
N ASN A 51 7.23 9.88 -10.23
CA ASN A 51 7.43 9.14 -8.99
C ASN A 51 7.83 10.13 -7.90
N ALA A 52 7.14 10.06 -6.77
CA ALA A 52 7.31 10.97 -5.65
C ALA A 52 7.32 10.24 -4.31
N TYR A 53 7.87 10.88 -3.29
CA TYR A 53 7.69 10.53 -1.87
C TYR A 53 7.74 11.80 -1.03
N ALA A 54 7.08 11.78 0.15
CA ALA A 54 7.23 12.84 1.13
C ALA A 54 8.59 12.72 1.83
N GLU A 55 9.30 13.84 2.04
CA GLU A 55 10.63 13.80 2.69
C GLU A 55 10.60 13.19 4.10
N ALA A 56 9.48 13.36 4.81
CA ALA A 56 9.26 12.74 6.11
C ALA A 56 8.96 11.23 6.03
N HIS A 57 8.61 10.70 4.84
CA HIS A 57 8.16 9.34 4.61
C HIS A 57 8.76 8.75 3.32
N PRO A 58 10.10 8.65 3.22
CA PRO A 58 10.76 8.15 2.01
C PRO A 58 10.46 6.67 1.72
N GLU A 59 9.98 5.93 2.74
CA GLU A 59 9.54 4.54 2.64
C GLU A 59 8.18 4.37 1.96
N ILE A 60 7.47 5.48 1.64
CA ILE A 60 6.16 5.45 0.99
C ILE A 60 6.23 6.14 -0.39
N PRO A 61 6.92 5.55 -1.37
CA PRO A 61 6.93 6.08 -2.72
C PRO A 61 5.58 5.87 -3.41
N PHE A 62 5.21 6.81 -4.30
CA PHE A 62 3.98 6.73 -5.06
C PHE A 62 4.11 7.36 -6.45
N LEU A 63 3.19 6.98 -7.34
CA LEU A 63 3.04 7.58 -8.64
C LEU A 63 1.99 8.69 -8.54
N ALA A 64 2.33 9.89 -8.98
CA ALA A 64 1.39 11.01 -9.10
C ALA A 64 1.16 11.36 -10.57
N ALA A 65 -0.09 11.64 -10.92
CA ALA A 65 -0.47 12.17 -12.23
C ALA A 65 -0.80 13.66 -12.10
N VAL A 66 -0.23 14.48 -12.98
CA VAL A 66 -0.42 15.95 -12.99
C VAL A 66 -1.08 16.35 -14.29
N ASP A 67 -2.24 16.96 -14.21
CA ASP A 67 -2.98 17.46 -15.36
C ASP A 67 -2.23 18.61 -16.03
N LEU A 68 -2.03 18.53 -17.33
CA LEU A 68 -1.24 19.48 -18.11
C LEU A 68 -1.85 20.89 -18.18
N LYS A 69 -3.16 21.00 -18.04
CA LYS A 69 -3.89 22.26 -18.20
C LYS A 69 -4.10 22.97 -16.87
N SER A 70 -4.53 22.22 -15.86
CA SER A 70 -4.86 22.76 -14.54
C SER A 70 -3.69 22.72 -13.56
N GLY A 71 -2.74 21.79 -13.73
CA GLY A 71 -1.70 21.49 -12.76
C GLY A 71 -2.20 20.74 -11.53
N VAL A 72 -3.45 20.29 -11.54
CA VAL A 72 -4.02 19.49 -10.43
C VAL A 72 -3.32 18.14 -10.38
N VAL A 73 -2.94 17.73 -9.17
CA VAL A 73 -2.29 16.45 -8.92
C VAL A 73 -3.29 15.42 -8.38
N SER A 74 -3.26 14.23 -8.98
CA SER A 74 -3.98 13.04 -8.53
C SER A 74 -2.97 11.99 -8.10
N ASP A 75 -3.11 11.45 -6.90
CA ASP A 75 -2.14 10.54 -6.31
C ASP A 75 -2.76 9.69 -5.19
N PRO A 76 -2.16 8.52 -4.84
CA PRO A 76 -2.61 7.63 -3.79
C PRO A 76 -1.97 7.90 -2.41
N TYR A 77 -1.29 9.02 -2.18
CA TYR A 77 -0.44 9.24 -1.02
C TYR A 77 -1.18 9.02 0.31
N VAL A 78 -2.38 9.62 0.49
CA VAL A 78 -3.19 9.45 1.71
C VAL A 78 -3.54 7.99 1.96
N THR A 79 -3.97 7.28 0.91
CA THR A 79 -4.32 5.86 0.98
C THR A 79 -3.09 5.01 1.34
N LYS A 80 -1.93 5.27 0.73
CA LYS A 80 -0.69 4.56 1.05
C LYS A 80 -0.23 4.80 2.49
N ARG A 81 -0.31 6.04 2.99
CA ARG A 81 -0.06 6.36 4.39
C ARG A 81 -0.98 5.58 5.33
N LEU A 82 -2.26 5.52 5.00
CA LEU A 82 -3.24 4.73 5.77
C LEU A 82 -2.91 3.24 5.75
N CYS A 83 -2.56 2.67 4.58
CA CYS A 83 -2.14 1.27 4.46
C CYS A 83 -0.93 0.95 5.34
N GLY A 84 0.08 1.82 5.40
CA GLY A 84 1.22 1.68 6.32
C GLY A 84 0.77 1.59 7.78
N ARG A 85 -0.08 2.51 8.23
CA ARG A 85 -0.62 2.50 9.60
C ARG A 85 -1.48 1.26 9.90
N ILE A 86 -2.20 0.72 8.91
CA ILE A 86 -2.92 -0.56 9.05
C ILE A 86 -1.92 -1.70 9.27
N SER A 87 -0.85 -1.77 8.46
CA SER A 87 0.20 -2.78 8.61
C SER A 87 0.86 -2.73 9.99
N ASP A 88 1.23 -1.55 10.47
CA ASP A 88 1.82 -1.34 11.79
C ASP A 88 0.89 -1.80 12.92
N LYS A 89 -0.40 -1.50 12.79
CA LYS A 89 -1.42 -1.91 13.77
C LYS A 89 -1.62 -3.43 13.76
N VAL A 90 -1.58 -4.07 12.59
CA VAL A 90 -1.61 -5.53 12.47
C VAL A 90 -0.40 -6.14 13.18
N ILE A 91 0.82 -5.66 12.89
CA ILE A 91 2.05 -6.10 13.55
C ILE A 91 1.94 -5.94 15.07
N GLY A 92 1.44 -4.79 15.53
CA GLY A 92 1.23 -4.54 16.95
C GLY A 92 0.24 -5.50 17.63
N ASN A 93 -0.80 -5.93 16.90
CA ASN A 93 -1.80 -6.87 17.41
C ASN A 93 -1.28 -8.32 17.48
N ILE A 94 -0.28 -8.68 16.67
CA ILE A 94 0.35 -10.01 16.66
C ILE A 94 1.75 -9.99 17.31
N ALA A 95 1.87 -9.30 18.40
CA ALA A 95 3.15 -9.04 19.07
C ALA A 95 3.92 -10.30 19.51
N ALA A 96 3.24 -11.44 19.70
CA ALA A 96 3.89 -12.69 20.12
C ALA A 96 4.80 -13.31 19.05
N ILE A 97 4.55 -13.00 17.76
CA ILE A 97 5.31 -13.53 16.61
C ILE A 97 5.83 -12.43 15.69
N LYS A 98 5.85 -11.19 16.16
CA LYS A 98 6.13 -10.00 15.31
C LYS A 98 7.47 -10.03 14.59
N ASP A 99 8.48 -10.67 15.19
CA ASP A 99 9.84 -10.74 14.63
C ASP A 99 9.95 -11.78 13.50
N ASP A 100 8.92 -12.63 13.35
CA ASP A 100 8.84 -13.72 12.37
C ASP A 100 7.86 -13.41 11.23
N ILE A 101 7.36 -12.17 11.15
CA ILE A 101 6.36 -11.78 10.18
C ILE A 101 6.77 -10.54 9.38
N TYR A 102 6.27 -10.49 8.16
CA TYR A 102 6.21 -9.27 7.36
C TYR A 102 4.76 -8.99 6.98
N VAL A 103 4.32 -7.76 7.14
CA VAL A 103 2.95 -7.35 6.82
C VAL A 103 3.01 -6.14 5.92
N PHE A 104 2.25 -6.19 4.83
CA PHE A 104 1.93 -4.98 4.10
C PHE A 104 0.45 -4.96 3.71
N THR A 105 -0.07 -3.77 3.52
CA THR A 105 -1.47 -3.53 3.17
C THR A 105 -1.55 -2.75 1.87
N GLU A 106 -2.47 -3.13 1.02
CA GLU A 106 -2.85 -2.37 -0.16
C GLU A 106 -4.35 -2.09 -0.15
N ALA A 107 -4.78 -1.08 -0.90
CA ALA A 107 -6.18 -0.72 -1.04
C ALA A 107 -6.60 -0.77 -2.51
N VAL A 108 -7.78 -1.28 -2.76
CA VAL A 108 -8.47 -1.15 -4.05
C VAL A 108 -9.42 0.02 -3.95
N LEU A 109 -9.36 0.93 -4.88
CA LEU A 109 -9.93 2.27 -4.89
C LEU A 109 -9.08 3.25 -4.06
N ASP A 110 -8.15 3.91 -4.76
CA ASP A 110 -7.39 5.01 -4.19
C ASP A 110 -8.22 6.29 -4.20
N SER A 111 -8.19 7.03 -3.10
CA SER A 111 -8.75 8.36 -3.08
C SER A 111 -7.69 9.38 -3.49
N THR A 112 -7.86 9.92 -4.70
CA THR A 112 -7.07 11.06 -5.18
C THR A 112 -7.56 12.41 -4.65
N LEU A 113 -8.71 12.42 -3.97
CA LEU A 113 -9.39 13.63 -3.48
C LEU A 113 -9.04 13.99 -2.04
N LEU A 114 -8.63 13.02 -1.24
CA LEU A 114 -8.26 13.24 0.15
C LEU A 114 -6.96 14.04 0.25
N THR A 115 -6.93 14.97 1.20
CA THR A 115 -5.81 15.90 1.40
C THR A 115 -5.19 15.84 2.81
N ASP A 116 -5.80 15.09 3.72
CA ASP A 116 -5.26 14.87 5.06
C ASP A 116 -4.48 13.55 5.11
N PRO A 117 -3.14 13.56 5.11
CA PRO A 117 -2.33 12.35 5.14
C PRO A 117 -2.42 11.61 6.48
N ASP A 118 -2.90 12.28 7.53
CA ASP A 118 -3.07 11.71 8.86
C ASP A 118 -4.53 11.35 9.19
N ILE A 119 -5.41 11.39 8.17
CA ILE A 119 -6.83 11.02 8.31
C ILE A 119 -6.99 9.72 9.13
N SER A 120 -7.91 9.70 10.09
CA SER A 120 -8.17 8.49 10.85
C SER A 120 -8.75 7.39 9.94
N PHE A 121 -8.61 6.11 10.35
CA PHE A 121 -9.21 5.01 9.61
C PHE A 121 -10.74 5.16 9.52
N GLU A 122 -11.35 5.58 10.61
CA GLU A 122 -12.79 5.78 10.73
C GLU A 122 -13.30 6.88 9.78
N ASP A 123 -12.60 8.01 9.72
CA ASP A 123 -12.95 9.13 8.84
C ASP A 123 -12.70 8.77 7.37
N TYR A 124 -11.58 8.09 7.07
CA TYR A 124 -11.33 7.57 5.72
C TYR A 124 -12.46 6.65 5.24
N MET A 125 -12.94 5.73 6.09
CA MET A 125 -14.04 4.83 5.72
C MET A 125 -15.41 5.52 5.61
N GLN A 126 -15.57 6.73 6.16
CA GLN A 126 -16.75 7.56 5.93
C GLN A 126 -16.70 8.24 4.56
N GLU A 127 -15.53 8.75 4.17
CA GLU A 127 -15.33 9.40 2.87
C GLU A 127 -15.26 8.37 1.73
N MET A 128 -14.69 7.19 1.99
CA MET A 128 -14.37 6.16 1.01
C MET A 128 -14.94 4.78 1.43
N PRO A 129 -16.27 4.63 1.60
CA PRO A 129 -16.88 3.42 2.18
C PRO A 129 -16.74 2.18 1.29
N GLU A 130 -16.48 2.34 0.00
CA GLU A 130 -16.31 1.22 -0.95
C GLU A 130 -14.89 0.69 -1.02
N THR A 131 -13.91 1.35 -0.34
CA THR A 131 -12.52 0.90 -0.33
C THR A 131 -12.41 -0.46 0.33
N LYS A 132 -11.69 -1.36 -0.35
CA LYS A 132 -11.35 -2.68 0.18
C LYS A 132 -9.86 -2.75 0.42
N PHE A 133 -9.48 -3.31 1.55
CA PHE A 133 -8.08 -3.49 1.92
C PHE A 133 -7.68 -4.96 1.76
N TYR A 134 -6.50 -5.18 1.19
CA TYR A 134 -5.83 -6.48 1.18
C TYR A 134 -4.68 -6.41 2.16
N ILE A 135 -4.75 -7.21 3.21
CA ILE A 135 -3.71 -7.32 4.24
C ILE A 135 -2.92 -8.59 3.94
N HIS A 136 -1.69 -8.44 3.53
CA HIS A 136 -0.78 -9.55 3.23
C HIS A 136 0.11 -9.81 4.43
N ILE A 137 0.07 -11.04 4.96
CA ILE A 137 0.87 -11.48 6.10
C ILE A 137 1.76 -12.64 5.67
N PHE A 138 3.06 -12.42 5.73
CA PHE A 138 4.10 -13.41 5.47
C PHE A 138 4.68 -13.89 6.80
N ILE A 139 4.78 -15.19 6.96
CA ILE A 139 5.13 -15.83 8.23
C ILE A 139 6.31 -16.76 8.00
N ASN A 140 7.34 -16.59 8.83
CA ASN A 140 8.46 -17.52 8.85
C ASN A 140 8.04 -18.85 9.50
N HIS A 141 7.87 -19.88 8.67
CA HIS A 141 7.42 -21.20 9.12
C HIS A 141 8.44 -21.97 9.97
N GLN A 142 9.68 -21.50 10.04
CA GLN A 142 10.73 -22.18 10.81
C GLN A 142 10.70 -21.83 12.30
N THR A 143 10.03 -20.74 12.69
CA THR A 143 10.07 -20.19 14.03
C THR A 143 8.72 -20.19 14.74
N SER A 144 7.61 -20.15 14.01
CA SER A 144 6.27 -20.02 14.58
C SER A 144 5.54 -21.37 14.69
N THR A 145 4.91 -21.63 15.85
CA THR A 145 4.05 -22.80 15.99
C THR A 145 2.64 -22.52 15.41
N LYS A 146 2.01 -23.57 14.85
CA LYS A 146 0.67 -23.49 14.25
C LYS A 146 -0.39 -22.89 15.16
N LYS A 147 -0.36 -23.26 16.43
CA LYS A 147 -1.33 -22.82 17.43
C LYS A 147 -1.15 -21.34 17.79
N GLU A 148 0.10 -20.89 17.93
CA GLU A 148 0.42 -19.49 18.18
C GLU A 148 -0.01 -18.65 17.00
N LEU A 149 0.32 -19.08 15.78
CA LEU A 149 -0.10 -18.43 14.55
C LEU A 149 -1.62 -18.27 14.46
N ALA A 150 -2.39 -19.36 14.64
CA ALA A 150 -3.85 -19.32 14.57
C ALA A 150 -4.44 -18.33 15.59
N ASN A 151 -3.96 -18.33 16.82
CA ASN A 151 -4.42 -17.44 17.88
C ASN A 151 -4.10 -15.96 17.58
N GLU A 152 -2.91 -15.69 17.05
CA GLU A 152 -2.50 -14.31 16.73
C GLU A 152 -3.26 -13.77 15.51
N LEU A 153 -3.47 -14.58 14.48
CA LEU A 153 -4.23 -14.16 13.28
C LEU A 153 -5.69 -13.82 13.59
N LEU A 154 -6.32 -14.52 14.54
CA LEU A 154 -7.67 -14.18 15.01
C LEU A 154 -7.72 -12.80 15.69
N LYS A 155 -6.61 -12.28 16.20
CA LYS A 155 -6.54 -10.95 16.81
C LYS A 155 -6.41 -9.83 15.78
N VAL A 156 -5.94 -10.13 14.57
CA VAL A 156 -5.69 -9.13 13.53
C VAL A 156 -6.91 -8.27 13.26
N ALA A 157 -8.07 -8.89 13.12
CA ALA A 157 -9.31 -8.21 12.78
C ALA A 157 -9.94 -7.40 13.94
N ASN A 158 -9.61 -7.73 15.19
CA ASN A 158 -10.26 -7.14 16.36
C ASN A 158 -9.94 -5.65 16.57
N GLY A 159 -9.03 -5.09 15.79
CA GLY A 159 -8.62 -3.69 15.89
C GLY A 159 -9.20 -2.75 14.82
N PHE A 160 -9.96 -3.26 13.84
CA PHE A 160 -10.41 -2.49 12.69
C PHE A 160 -11.93 -2.48 12.53
N TYR A 161 -12.59 -1.63 13.31
CA TYR A 161 -14.03 -1.42 13.16
C TYR A 161 -14.36 -0.96 11.73
N LYS A 162 -15.27 -1.69 11.04
CA LYS A 162 -15.72 -1.45 9.67
C LYS A 162 -14.70 -1.75 8.53
N LEU A 163 -13.52 -2.27 8.79
CA LEU A 163 -12.63 -2.68 7.70
C LEU A 163 -13.30 -3.78 6.88
N ASN A 164 -13.32 -3.60 5.56
CA ASN A 164 -13.75 -4.58 4.58
C ASN A 164 -12.58 -4.92 3.67
N GLY A 165 -12.44 -6.20 3.30
CA GLY A 165 -11.35 -6.62 2.44
C GLY A 165 -10.99 -8.08 2.59
N SER A 166 -9.72 -8.37 2.47
CA SER A 166 -9.19 -9.72 2.56
C SER A 166 -7.88 -9.77 3.37
N LEU A 167 -7.71 -10.84 4.11
CA LEU A 167 -6.47 -11.24 4.73
C LEU A 167 -5.84 -12.32 3.85
N CYS A 168 -4.66 -12.06 3.31
CA CYS A 168 -3.91 -12.98 2.48
C CYS A 168 -2.74 -13.53 3.30
N LEU A 169 -2.68 -14.85 3.45
CA LEU A 169 -1.65 -15.52 4.24
C LEU A 169 -0.63 -16.22 3.35
N TYR A 170 0.62 -16.06 3.73
CA TYR A 170 1.77 -16.67 3.07
C TYR A 170 2.72 -17.24 4.12
N THR A 171 3.43 -18.32 3.77
CA THR A 171 4.46 -18.90 4.63
C THR A 171 5.73 -19.14 3.80
N GLY A 172 6.88 -18.90 4.39
CA GLY A 172 8.15 -19.06 3.70
C GLY A 172 9.33 -19.07 4.67
N THR A 173 10.52 -19.23 4.11
CA THR A 173 11.77 -19.01 4.83
C THR A 173 12.01 -17.51 5.02
N GLU A 174 12.91 -17.16 5.95
CA GLU A 174 13.33 -15.77 6.16
C GLU A 174 13.85 -15.12 4.86
N GLU A 175 14.63 -15.86 4.05
CA GLU A 175 15.16 -15.39 2.79
C GLU A 175 14.03 -15.05 1.79
N GLN A 176 13.04 -15.93 1.66
CA GLN A 176 11.90 -15.71 0.77
C GLN A 176 11.06 -14.49 1.20
N ILE A 177 10.84 -14.35 2.51
CA ILE A 177 10.09 -13.20 3.06
C ILE A 177 10.87 -11.89 2.84
N ASN A 178 12.19 -11.90 3.03
CA ASN A 178 13.02 -10.72 2.77
C ASN A 178 13.01 -10.32 1.30
N ASN A 179 13.05 -11.27 0.37
CA ASN A 179 12.94 -10.99 -1.07
C ASN A 179 11.60 -10.33 -1.42
N VAL A 180 10.50 -10.81 -0.83
CA VAL A 180 9.17 -10.19 -1.02
C VAL A 180 9.13 -8.78 -0.42
N ARG A 181 9.73 -8.58 0.75
CA ARG A 181 9.83 -7.26 1.40
C ARG A 181 10.57 -6.27 0.53
N GLU A 182 11.78 -6.61 0.08
CA GLU A 182 12.60 -5.76 -0.79
C GLU A 182 11.86 -5.40 -2.08
N TYR A 183 11.14 -6.37 -2.65
CA TYR A 183 10.32 -6.13 -3.84
C TYR A 183 9.16 -5.16 -3.55
N ALA A 184 8.39 -5.38 -2.48
CA ALA A 184 7.27 -4.54 -2.08
C ALA A 184 7.70 -3.10 -1.76
N GLU A 185 8.87 -2.91 -1.15
CA GLU A 185 9.43 -1.60 -0.83
C GLU A 185 10.01 -0.88 -2.05
N SER A 186 10.47 -1.61 -3.07
CA SER A 186 11.10 -1.04 -4.27
C SER A 186 10.14 -0.73 -5.42
N ASN A 187 8.98 -1.39 -5.48
CA ASN A 187 8.07 -1.33 -6.63
C ASN A 187 6.72 -0.70 -6.29
N ASN A 188 6.32 0.27 -7.11
CA ASN A 188 5.01 0.90 -7.03
C ASN A 188 3.89 0.10 -7.74
N GLU A 189 4.24 -0.90 -8.56
CA GLU A 189 3.30 -1.72 -9.33
C GLU A 189 3.49 -3.20 -8.99
N LEU A 190 2.70 -3.67 -8.02
CA LEU A 190 2.90 -4.98 -7.38
C LEU A 190 2.29 -6.19 -8.10
N TYR A 191 1.49 -6.02 -9.16
CA TYR A 191 0.52 -7.07 -9.48
C TYR A 191 1.06 -8.34 -10.13
N HIS A 192 1.94 -8.29 -11.10
CA HIS A 192 2.28 -9.53 -11.86
C HIS A 192 3.49 -10.27 -11.29
N GLU A 193 4.54 -9.55 -10.98
CA GLU A 193 5.78 -10.17 -10.46
C GLU A 193 5.60 -10.61 -9.01
N PHE A 194 4.86 -9.83 -8.21
CA PHE A 194 4.49 -10.20 -6.85
C PHE A 194 3.74 -11.54 -6.79
N GLN A 195 2.75 -11.74 -7.66
CA GLN A 195 2.01 -12.99 -7.73
C GLN A 195 2.94 -14.17 -8.03
N THR A 196 3.85 -14.02 -9.01
CA THR A 196 4.82 -15.06 -9.35
C THR A 196 5.77 -15.38 -8.20
N MET A 197 6.21 -14.37 -7.43
CA MET A 197 7.10 -14.57 -6.26
C MET A 197 6.39 -15.24 -5.08
N THR A 198 5.08 -15.10 -4.98
CA THR A 198 4.30 -15.53 -3.80
C THR A 198 3.45 -16.76 -4.03
N ASP A 199 3.30 -17.25 -5.28
CA ASP A 199 2.46 -18.41 -5.58
C ASP A 199 2.84 -19.65 -4.76
N ASP A 200 4.13 -19.93 -4.59
CA ASP A 200 4.63 -21.06 -3.80
C ASP A 200 4.52 -20.84 -2.28
N LEU A 201 4.36 -19.59 -1.84
CA LEU A 201 4.26 -19.20 -0.44
C LEU A 201 2.81 -19.12 0.03
N TYR A 202 1.87 -19.02 -0.89
CA TYR A 202 0.46 -18.75 -0.61
C TYR A 202 -0.21 -19.89 0.16
N ILE A 203 -0.86 -19.55 1.27
CA ILE A 203 -1.69 -20.46 2.08
C ILE A 203 -3.18 -20.27 1.76
N GLY A 204 -3.66 -19.02 1.80
CA GLY A 204 -5.07 -18.75 1.58
C GLY A 204 -5.47 -17.29 1.73
N THR A 205 -6.67 -16.99 1.24
CA THR A 205 -7.29 -15.66 1.37
C THR A 205 -8.58 -15.77 2.18
N TYR A 206 -8.71 -14.89 3.18
CA TYR A 206 -9.81 -14.86 4.12
C TYR A 206 -10.53 -13.52 4.06
N LYS A 207 -11.84 -13.58 3.93
CA LYS A 207 -12.66 -12.38 3.84
C LYS A 207 -12.72 -11.66 5.18
N ILE A 208 -12.53 -10.34 5.16
CA ILE A 208 -12.78 -9.44 6.29
C ILE A 208 -14.09 -8.69 6.02
N VAL A 209 -15.01 -8.75 6.97
CA VAL A 209 -16.29 -8.04 6.90
C VAL A 209 -16.53 -7.31 8.23
N ASN A 210 -16.67 -6.00 8.16
CA ASN A 210 -16.85 -5.15 9.33
C ASN A 210 -15.78 -5.40 10.42
N GLY A 211 -14.53 -5.54 10.01
CA GLY A 211 -13.39 -5.77 10.89
C GLY A 211 -13.32 -7.17 11.50
N LYS A 212 -14.06 -8.13 10.97
CA LYS A 212 -14.00 -9.52 11.44
C LYS A 212 -13.52 -10.41 10.31
N VAL A 213 -12.47 -11.17 10.56
CA VAL A 213 -12.05 -12.26 9.66
C VAL A 213 -13.09 -13.37 9.76
N LEU A 214 -13.65 -13.77 8.62
CA LEU A 214 -14.59 -14.87 8.54
C LEU A 214 -13.82 -16.20 8.46
N LEU A 215 -13.24 -16.58 9.59
CA LEU A 215 -12.52 -17.83 9.78
C LEU A 215 -12.98 -18.49 11.06
N THR A 216 -13.13 -19.82 11.03
CA THR A 216 -13.23 -20.61 12.25
C THR A 216 -11.82 -20.98 12.72
N GLU A 217 -11.63 -21.12 14.04
CA GLU A 217 -10.38 -21.60 14.65
C GLU A 217 -9.95 -22.98 14.06
N TYR A 218 -10.90 -23.78 13.64
CA TYR A 218 -10.69 -25.09 13.01
C TYR A 218 -10.07 -24.96 11.62
N GLU A 219 -10.56 -24.06 10.77
CA GLU A 219 -10.03 -23.84 9.42
C GLU A 219 -8.58 -23.37 9.46
N LEU A 220 -8.24 -22.45 10.39
CA LEU A 220 -6.86 -22.02 10.60
C LEU A 220 -5.94 -23.18 11.04
N THR A 221 -6.43 -24.06 11.91
CA THR A 221 -5.64 -25.17 12.43
C THR A 221 -5.42 -26.27 11.39
N GLU A 222 -6.41 -26.58 10.55
CA GLU A 222 -6.25 -27.54 9.44
C GLU A 222 -5.29 -27.04 8.38
N MET A 223 -5.38 -25.77 8.01
CA MET A 223 -4.55 -25.20 6.95
C MET A 223 -3.09 -25.10 7.35
N ALA A 224 -2.82 -24.74 8.60
CA ALA A 224 -1.49 -24.87 9.18
C ALA A 224 -1.04 -26.34 9.21
N GLY A 225 -1.97 -27.32 9.14
CA GLY A 225 -1.73 -28.75 9.23
C GLY A 225 -0.94 -29.35 8.08
N ASP A 226 -1.13 -28.90 6.87
CA ASP A 226 -0.63 -29.56 5.67
C ASP A 226 0.62 -28.91 5.05
N ARG A 227 1.00 -27.70 5.48
CA ARG A 227 2.11 -26.92 4.88
C ARG A 227 3.10 -26.27 5.86
N LEU A 228 2.92 -26.43 7.17
CA LEU A 228 3.87 -25.96 8.20
C LEU A 228 4.59 -27.11 8.90
#